data_d3b174020de3ade8ed683403ef75120a
#
_entry.id   d3b174020de3ade8ed683403ef75120a
#
_cell.length_a   1.000
_cell.length_b   1.000
_cell.length_c   1.000
_cell.angle_alpha   90.00
_cell.angle_beta   90.00
_cell.angle_gamma   90.00
#
_symmetry.space_group_name_H-M   'P 1'
#
loop_
_entity.id
_entity.type
_entity.pdbx_description
1 polymer ?
#
loop_
_entity_poly.entity_id
_entity_poly.type
_entity_poly.pdbx_seq_one_letter_code
_entity_poly.pdbx_strand_id
1 'polypeptide(L)'
;MKKLLALLLSLVMILSLAACSSGAEETAAEEPAAQTEASGEEAAEPAEESAAEPAEEGKEYKVAMICDSSISDGGWGMSCYNAMVDAAAQYGWTTEVSDMIAQSAYYETIVTYCDLGYDLIYAPGNQYTDAVLQAAEEYPEVAFALLNGGTGTPEQAVNGNVTSLLPDAQQVGWIAGALAGLMTESGTIAFIGGMELDTTVGKYNGYSEAAAYVGEQAGKTVSTLDIVYSGDFSASDKGIEFAKAMIDQGADVFFGDASAVDSGARQAIDEANAASGSVKIYDIAQPSDLLGQNECIICSQVTDNASLVGLCMEAVENGTFGGEVIYGTLQNGVLSAGALSDLVPAEIQEQYLAYIDQMTQGTFMQ
;
A
#
# COMPACT_ATOMS: atom_id res chain seq x y z
N MET A 1 24.65 48.63 5.02
CA MET A 1 25.02 49.43 6.23
C MET A 1 24.40 48.77 7.44
N LYS A 2 25.28 48.19 8.25
CA LYS A 2 25.35 48.26 9.72
C LYS A 2 24.13 47.72 10.46
N LYS A 3 24.26 46.67 11.16
CA LYS A 3 24.99 46.20 12.39
C LYS A 3 23.91 45.75 13.38
N LEU A 4 23.94 44.51 13.82
CA LEU A 4 24.61 43.98 15.01
C LEU A 4 23.98 44.39 16.35
N LEU A 5 23.62 43.42 17.16
CA LEU A 5 24.05 43.09 18.54
C LEU A 5 22.95 42.29 19.22
N ALA A 6 23.10 41.09 19.60
CA ALA A 6 23.97 40.38 20.54
C ALA A 6 23.41 40.33 21.99
N LEU A 7 23.22 39.10 22.46
CA LEU A 7 23.74 38.48 23.70
C LEU A 7 23.20 38.93 25.06
N LEU A 8 22.82 37.99 25.87
CA LEU A 8 23.30 37.57 27.22
C LEU A 8 22.26 36.69 27.88
N LEU A 9 22.52 35.42 28.10
CA LEU A 9 23.22 34.74 29.23
C LEU A 9 22.61 35.02 30.62
N SER A 10 22.10 33.98 31.25
CA SER A 10 22.52 33.56 32.59
C SER A 10 21.84 32.24 32.99
N LEU A 11 22.62 31.36 33.16
CA LEU A 11 22.97 30.20 33.96
C LEU A 11 22.65 30.42 35.47
N VAL A 12 21.85 29.52 36.08
CA VAL A 12 22.04 29.18 37.51
C VAL A 12 21.77 27.70 37.71
N MET A 13 22.86 26.99 38.00
CA MET A 13 22.87 25.69 38.71
C MET A 13 22.58 25.90 40.18
N ILE A 14 21.84 25.00 40.83
CA ILE A 14 22.15 24.57 42.19
C ILE A 14 21.85 23.09 42.36
N LEU A 15 22.91 22.35 42.63
CA LEU A 15 22.96 21.01 43.22
C LEU A 15 22.51 21.05 44.68
N SER A 16 21.87 20.00 45.15
CA SER A 16 22.12 19.50 46.51
C SER A 16 21.90 18.00 46.62
N LEU A 17 23.00 17.34 46.95
CA LEU A 17 23.15 15.96 47.42
C LEU A 17 22.73 15.84 48.90
N ALA A 18 22.30 14.63 49.27
CA ALA A 18 22.78 13.83 50.43
C ALA A 18 21.71 12.76 50.73
N ALA A 19 21.93 11.53 50.66
CA ALA A 19 22.89 10.54 51.15
C ALA A 19 22.41 9.80 52.41
N CYS A 20 22.57 8.47 52.36
CA CYS A 20 22.78 7.46 53.41
C CYS A 20 21.56 7.02 54.22
N SER A 21 21.39 5.74 54.61
CA SER A 21 22.29 4.60 54.64
C SER A 21 21.50 3.36 55.11
N SER A 22 21.90 2.25 54.60
CA SER A 22 22.23 0.96 55.21
C SER A 22 21.25 0.20 56.12
N GLY A 23 21.19 -1.10 55.84
CA GLY A 23 21.14 -2.15 56.82
C GLY A 23 20.66 -3.48 56.27
N ALA A 24 21.59 -4.38 56.21
CA ALA A 24 21.52 -5.75 55.69
C ALA A 24 20.98 -6.76 56.73
N GLU A 25 20.93 -7.99 56.26
CA GLU A 25 20.92 -9.33 56.89
C GLU A 25 19.55 -9.95 57.13
N GLU A 26 19.28 -11.00 56.44
CA GLU A 26 19.70 -12.41 56.40
C GLU A 26 18.92 -13.26 57.43
N THR A 27 18.33 -14.30 56.98
CA THR A 27 18.40 -15.74 57.22
C THR A 27 17.05 -16.42 57.17
N ALA A 28 16.97 -17.36 56.23
CA ALA A 28 16.94 -18.83 56.30
C ALA A 28 15.69 -19.51 56.84
N ALA A 29 15.14 -20.30 55.92
CA ALA A 29 14.72 -21.69 55.98
C ALA A 29 13.73 -22.17 57.06
N GLU A 30 12.66 -22.80 56.64
CA GLU A 30 12.35 -24.22 56.75
C GLU A 30 10.90 -24.54 56.33
N GLU A 31 10.77 -25.48 55.44
CA GLU A 31 9.59 -26.34 55.24
C GLU A 31 9.59 -27.41 56.39
N PRO A 32 8.57 -28.20 56.68
CA PRO A 32 7.57 -28.78 55.77
C PRO A 32 6.18 -29.12 56.42
N ALA A 33 5.34 -29.64 55.53
CA ALA A 33 4.38 -30.73 55.71
C ALA A 33 2.90 -30.44 55.96
N ALA A 34 2.15 -30.77 54.92
CA ALA A 34 1.17 -31.85 54.75
C ALA A 34 -0.28 -31.67 55.24
N GLN A 35 -1.14 -31.90 54.23
CA GLN A 35 -2.48 -32.53 54.26
C GLN A 35 -3.64 -31.70 54.85
N THR A 36 -4.76 -31.49 54.18
CA THR A 36 -5.74 -32.49 53.72
C THR A 36 -6.85 -31.80 52.90
N GLU A 37 -7.43 -32.56 52.02
CA GLU A 37 -8.57 -32.38 51.15
C GLU A 37 -9.77 -31.60 51.71
N ALA A 38 -10.36 -30.73 50.82
CA ALA A 38 -11.83 -30.64 50.67
C ALA A 38 -12.19 -30.02 49.34
N SER A 39 -12.92 -30.75 48.58
CA SER A 39 -13.63 -30.44 47.33
C SER A 39 -14.47 -29.13 47.45
N GLY A 40 -14.31 -28.25 46.48
CA GLY A 40 -15.22 -27.15 46.20
C GLY A 40 -15.27 -26.97 44.69
N GLU A 41 -16.34 -27.49 44.11
CA GLU A 41 -16.75 -27.32 42.73
C GLU A 41 -17.20 -25.86 42.61
N GLU A 42 -16.35 -25.01 42.05
CA GLU A 42 -16.71 -23.65 41.69
C GLU A 42 -16.96 -23.60 40.19
N ALA A 43 -18.22 -23.40 39.85
CA ALA A 43 -18.73 -23.30 38.51
C ALA A 43 -18.03 -22.16 37.76
N ALA A 44 -17.46 -22.48 36.61
CA ALA A 44 -17.02 -21.48 35.65
C ALA A 44 -18.22 -20.70 35.14
N GLU A 45 -18.23 -19.40 35.38
CA GLU A 45 -19.11 -18.47 34.67
C GLU A 45 -18.76 -18.50 33.17
N PRO A 46 -19.77 -18.55 32.28
CA PRO A 46 -19.51 -18.44 30.87
C PRO A 46 -19.03 -17.00 30.57
N ALA A 47 -17.92 -16.90 29.82
CA ALA A 47 -17.48 -15.66 29.22
C ALA A 47 -18.68 -15.07 28.46
N GLU A 48 -19.07 -13.85 28.80
CA GLU A 48 -20.03 -13.09 28.02
C GLU A 48 -19.40 -12.87 26.64
N GLU A 49 -19.95 -13.55 25.66
CA GLU A 49 -19.78 -13.25 24.24
C GLU A 49 -20.34 -11.83 24.06
N SER A 50 -19.44 -10.86 23.82
CA SER A 50 -19.83 -9.49 23.49
C SER A 50 -20.67 -9.57 22.21
N ALA A 51 -21.97 -9.54 22.35
CA ALA A 51 -22.88 -9.42 21.23
C ALA A 51 -22.62 -8.04 20.61
N ALA A 52 -22.19 -8.02 19.36
CA ALA A 52 -22.16 -6.82 18.54
C ALA A 52 -23.55 -6.17 18.59
N GLU A 53 -23.60 -4.87 18.88
CA GLU A 53 -24.86 -4.13 18.81
C GLU A 53 -25.35 -4.18 17.35
N PRO A 54 -26.64 -4.45 17.09
CA PRO A 54 -27.17 -4.46 15.73
C PRO A 54 -27.06 -3.07 15.13
N ALA A 55 -26.70 -3.00 13.83
CA ALA A 55 -26.69 -1.77 13.06
C ALA A 55 -27.96 -0.95 13.31
N GLU A 56 -27.81 0.35 13.58
CA GLU A 56 -28.94 1.26 13.74
C GLU A 56 -29.68 1.36 12.39
N GLU A 57 -30.89 0.82 12.31
CA GLU A 57 -31.75 0.94 11.12
C GLU A 57 -31.99 2.42 10.80
N GLY A 58 -31.41 2.91 9.70
CA GLY A 58 -31.60 4.27 9.19
C GLY A 58 -30.45 5.22 9.39
N LYS A 59 -29.29 4.78 9.88
CA LYS A 59 -28.07 5.60 9.90
C LYS A 59 -27.54 5.83 8.47
N GLU A 60 -27.33 7.09 8.10
CA GLU A 60 -26.64 7.45 6.86
C GLU A 60 -25.14 7.50 7.13
N TYR A 61 -24.41 6.52 6.60
CA TYR A 61 -22.97 6.43 6.75
C TYR A 61 -22.22 7.32 5.75
N LYS A 62 -21.07 7.83 6.17
CA LYS A 62 -20.24 8.77 5.39
C LYS A 62 -18.77 8.34 5.38
N VAL A 63 -18.16 8.34 4.21
CA VAL A 63 -16.72 8.13 4.04
C VAL A 63 -16.07 9.36 3.43
N ALA A 64 -14.91 9.75 3.94
CA ALA A 64 -14.07 10.78 3.33
C ALA A 64 -12.72 10.22 2.94
N MET A 65 -12.22 10.61 1.76
CA MET A 65 -10.87 10.31 1.31
C MET A 65 -9.99 11.55 1.38
N ILE A 66 -8.75 11.38 1.79
CA ILE A 66 -7.69 12.39 1.66
C ILE A 66 -6.69 11.96 0.59
N CYS A 67 -6.23 12.88 -0.25
CA CYS A 67 -5.27 12.57 -1.31
C CYS A 67 -4.33 13.74 -1.57
N ASP A 68 -3.03 13.49 -1.72
CA ASP A 68 -2.02 14.49 -2.09
C ASP A 68 -1.83 14.64 -3.59
N SER A 69 -2.33 13.70 -4.38
CA SER A 69 -2.41 13.77 -5.83
C SER A 69 -3.81 14.16 -6.31
N SER A 70 -3.94 14.45 -7.59
CA SER A 70 -5.24 14.71 -8.19
C SER A 70 -6.05 13.42 -8.36
N ILE A 71 -7.35 13.47 -8.06
CA ILE A 71 -8.28 12.38 -8.40
C ILE A 71 -8.51 12.22 -9.92
N SER A 72 -7.83 13.01 -10.73
CA SER A 72 -7.85 12.95 -12.20
C SER A 72 -6.44 12.70 -12.77
N ASP A 73 -5.51 12.14 -11.98
CA ASP A 73 -4.12 11.92 -12.37
C ASP A 73 -3.91 10.79 -13.39
N GLY A 74 -4.95 10.00 -13.65
CA GLY A 74 -4.88 8.81 -14.50
C GLY A 74 -4.13 7.63 -13.85
N GLY A 75 -3.81 7.73 -12.55
CA GLY A 75 -3.03 6.78 -11.78
C GLY A 75 -3.62 6.46 -10.42
N TRP A 76 -2.79 6.59 -9.38
CA TRP A 76 -3.12 6.19 -8.01
C TRP A 76 -4.29 6.97 -7.41
N GLY A 77 -4.26 8.31 -7.49
CA GLY A 77 -5.30 9.17 -6.92
C GLY A 77 -6.68 8.86 -7.52
N MET A 78 -6.74 8.76 -8.86
CA MET A 78 -7.98 8.40 -9.56
C MET A 78 -8.45 6.99 -9.21
N SER A 79 -7.55 6.01 -9.14
CA SER A 79 -7.89 4.63 -8.80
C SER A 79 -8.48 4.51 -7.40
N CYS A 80 -7.86 5.16 -6.40
CA CYS A 80 -8.36 5.13 -5.02
C CYS A 80 -9.68 5.86 -4.85
N TYR A 81 -9.85 6.99 -5.55
CA TYR A 81 -11.11 7.73 -5.55
C TYR A 81 -12.25 6.89 -6.14
N ASN A 82 -12.04 6.30 -7.32
CA ASN A 82 -13.05 5.44 -7.95
C ASN A 82 -13.37 4.22 -7.05
N ALA A 83 -12.36 3.62 -6.44
CA ALA A 83 -12.55 2.51 -5.51
C ALA A 83 -13.45 2.88 -4.31
N MET A 84 -13.23 4.05 -3.71
CA MET A 84 -14.09 4.56 -2.64
C MET A 84 -15.53 4.79 -3.13
N VAL A 85 -15.69 5.41 -4.29
CA VAL A 85 -17.02 5.69 -4.86
C VAL A 85 -17.77 4.41 -5.20
N ASP A 86 -17.10 3.44 -5.81
CA ASP A 86 -17.70 2.15 -6.19
C ASP A 86 -18.13 1.35 -4.95
N ALA A 87 -17.26 1.29 -3.93
CA ALA A 87 -17.59 0.66 -2.66
C ALA A 87 -18.78 1.38 -1.97
N ALA A 88 -18.71 2.70 -1.87
CA ALA A 88 -19.78 3.50 -1.26
C ALA A 88 -21.11 3.31 -1.98
N ALA A 89 -21.12 3.22 -3.30
CA ALA A 89 -22.33 2.95 -4.08
C ALA A 89 -22.94 1.57 -3.75
N GLN A 90 -22.08 0.56 -3.49
CA GLN A 90 -22.53 -0.78 -3.12
C GLN A 90 -23.19 -0.82 -1.73
N TYR A 91 -22.64 -0.08 -0.76
CA TYR A 91 -23.10 -0.06 0.64
C TYR A 91 -24.09 1.08 0.94
N GLY A 92 -24.32 2.00 0.00
CA GLY A 92 -25.26 3.13 0.17
C GLY A 92 -24.68 4.28 1.00
N TRP A 93 -23.34 4.43 1.03
CA TRP A 93 -22.67 5.48 1.77
C TRP A 93 -22.56 6.77 0.95
N THR A 94 -22.46 7.90 1.64
CA THR A 94 -22.08 9.18 1.00
C THR A 94 -20.58 9.38 1.02
N THR A 95 -20.04 9.99 -0.04
CA THR A 95 -18.59 10.18 -0.22
C THR A 95 -18.23 11.65 -0.26
N GLU A 96 -17.04 11.99 0.25
CA GLU A 96 -16.38 13.27 0.06
C GLU A 96 -14.89 13.04 -0.15
N VAL A 97 -14.20 14.00 -0.78
CA VAL A 97 -12.77 13.92 -1.01
C VAL A 97 -12.10 15.28 -0.88
N SER A 98 -10.92 15.28 -0.26
CA SER A 98 -9.96 16.37 -0.37
C SER A 98 -8.75 15.87 -1.14
N ASP A 99 -8.54 16.35 -2.35
CA ASP A 99 -7.38 16.04 -3.17
C ASP A 99 -6.37 17.20 -3.23
N MET A 100 -5.19 16.94 -3.78
CA MET A 100 -4.10 17.92 -3.93
C MET A 100 -3.68 18.58 -2.60
N ILE A 101 -3.85 17.86 -1.47
CA ILE A 101 -3.51 18.40 -0.16
C ILE A 101 -2.00 18.35 0.10
N ALA A 102 -1.46 19.41 0.68
CA ALA A 102 -0.06 19.44 1.09
C ALA A 102 0.17 18.54 2.32
N GLN A 103 1.35 17.94 2.45
CA GLN A 103 1.71 17.08 3.57
C GLN A 103 1.46 17.75 4.94
N SER A 104 1.74 19.03 5.06
CA SER A 104 1.52 19.79 6.30
C SER A 104 0.05 19.93 6.69
N ALA A 105 -0.89 19.60 5.80
CA ALA A 105 -2.33 19.72 6.01
C ALA A 105 -3.03 18.35 6.23
N TYR A 106 -2.31 17.23 6.15
CA TYR A 106 -2.92 15.90 6.27
C TYR A 106 -3.72 15.75 7.55
N TYR A 107 -3.10 15.99 8.70
CA TYR A 107 -3.75 15.86 10.00
C TYR A 107 -4.98 16.78 10.15
N GLU A 108 -4.84 18.07 9.83
CA GLU A 108 -5.94 19.01 9.95
C GLU A 108 -7.11 18.70 9.01
N THR A 109 -6.83 18.14 7.83
CA THR A 109 -7.87 17.68 6.90
C THR A 109 -8.62 16.47 7.45
N ILE A 110 -7.90 15.50 8.02
CA ILE A 110 -8.48 14.32 8.69
C ILE A 110 -9.39 14.78 9.84
N VAL A 111 -8.88 15.61 10.75
CA VAL A 111 -9.64 16.13 11.91
C VAL A 111 -10.92 16.86 11.46
N THR A 112 -10.82 17.63 10.36
CA THR A 112 -12.00 18.31 9.81
C THR A 112 -13.11 17.33 9.45
N TYR A 113 -12.80 16.20 8.82
CA TYR A 113 -13.79 15.17 8.50
C TYR A 113 -14.32 14.46 9.76
N CYS A 114 -13.45 14.20 10.74
CA CYS A 114 -13.88 13.65 12.03
C CYS A 114 -14.89 14.59 12.72
N ASP A 115 -14.61 15.89 12.79
CA ASP A 115 -15.50 16.91 13.37
C ASP A 115 -16.83 17.06 12.61
N LEU A 116 -16.83 16.79 11.29
CA LEU A 116 -18.04 16.76 10.46
C LEU A 116 -18.83 15.46 10.59
N GLY A 117 -18.38 14.53 11.43
CA GLY A 117 -19.07 13.28 11.73
C GLY A 117 -19.04 12.31 10.56
N TYR A 118 -17.89 12.15 9.91
CA TYR A 118 -17.65 11.05 8.97
C TYR A 118 -17.37 9.77 9.77
N ASP A 119 -17.91 8.64 9.29
CA ASP A 119 -17.79 7.35 9.97
C ASP A 119 -16.49 6.63 9.62
N LEU A 120 -15.97 6.86 8.40
CA LEU A 120 -14.76 6.25 7.88
C LEU A 120 -13.89 7.30 7.18
N ILE A 121 -12.62 7.36 7.54
CA ILE A 121 -11.59 8.13 6.82
C ILE A 121 -10.73 7.15 6.02
N TYR A 122 -10.72 7.30 4.71
CA TYR A 122 -9.89 6.52 3.79
C TYR A 122 -8.64 7.31 3.42
N ALA A 123 -7.48 6.81 3.79
CA ALA A 123 -6.18 7.43 3.53
C ALA A 123 -5.30 6.49 2.69
N PRO A 124 -5.28 6.65 1.35
CA PRO A 124 -4.60 5.72 0.45
C PRO A 124 -3.12 6.05 0.24
N GLY A 125 -2.29 5.83 1.25
CA GLY A 125 -0.84 6.00 1.12
C GLY A 125 -0.10 5.92 2.45
N ASN A 126 1.11 5.37 2.42
CA ASN A 126 1.97 5.26 3.60
C ASN A 126 2.32 6.63 4.21
N GLN A 127 2.38 7.68 3.39
CA GLN A 127 2.67 9.04 3.83
C GLN A 127 1.65 9.63 4.81
N TYR A 128 0.45 9.05 4.90
CA TYR A 128 -0.60 9.50 5.83
C TYR A 128 -0.52 8.82 7.20
N THR A 129 0.35 7.82 7.38
CA THR A 129 0.40 6.96 8.57
C THR A 129 0.45 7.76 9.87
N ASP A 130 1.39 8.68 10.03
CA ASP A 130 1.54 9.44 11.26
C ASP A 130 0.32 10.32 11.55
N ALA A 131 -0.25 10.95 10.52
CA ALA A 131 -1.43 11.81 10.65
C ALA A 131 -2.69 10.99 11.02
N VAL A 132 -2.86 9.82 10.42
CA VAL A 132 -3.96 8.89 10.71
C VAL A 132 -3.85 8.37 12.14
N LEU A 133 -2.68 7.91 12.57
CA LEU A 133 -2.48 7.38 13.92
C LEU A 133 -2.73 8.44 14.99
N GLN A 134 -2.26 9.67 14.77
CA GLN A 134 -2.53 10.79 15.67
C GLN A 134 -4.04 11.09 15.77
N ALA A 135 -4.74 11.17 14.64
CA ALA A 135 -6.18 11.43 14.61
C ALA A 135 -6.98 10.29 15.27
N ALA A 136 -6.56 9.04 15.05
CA ALA A 136 -7.23 7.86 15.61
C ALA A 136 -7.17 7.81 17.15
N GLU A 137 -6.13 8.36 17.76
CA GLU A 137 -6.05 8.50 19.23
C GLU A 137 -7.05 9.53 19.76
N GLU A 138 -7.33 10.58 19.01
CA GLU A 138 -8.22 11.68 19.40
C GLU A 138 -9.70 11.41 19.09
N TYR A 139 -9.97 10.58 18.07
CA TYR A 139 -11.31 10.23 17.56
C TYR A 139 -11.52 8.72 17.58
N PRO A 140 -11.63 8.08 18.76
CA PRO A 140 -11.73 6.62 18.86
C PRO A 140 -13.02 6.05 18.29
N GLU A 141 -14.05 6.90 18.05
CA GLU A 141 -15.33 6.52 17.43
C GLU A 141 -15.30 6.54 15.89
N VAL A 142 -14.25 7.13 15.27
CA VAL A 142 -14.09 7.20 13.83
C VAL A 142 -13.23 6.04 13.35
N ALA A 143 -13.62 5.39 12.28
CA ALA A 143 -12.86 4.34 11.63
C ALA A 143 -11.83 4.93 10.63
N PHE A 144 -10.65 4.33 10.55
CA PHE A 144 -9.59 4.77 9.65
C PHE A 144 -9.09 3.59 8.81
N ALA A 145 -9.29 3.67 7.49
CA ALA A 145 -8.73 2.71 6.53
C ALA A 145 -7.47 3.29 5.89
N LEU A 146 -6.31 2.70 6.17
CA LEU A 146 -5.00 3.16 5.72
C LEU A 146 -4.46 2.20 4.65
N LEU A 147 -4.57 2.56 3.37
CA LEU A 147 -4.08 1.74 2.27
C LEU A 147 -2.59 1.97 2.02
N ASN A 148 -1.84 0.89 1.86
CA ASN A 148 -0.37 0.89 1.71
C ASN A 148 0.38 1.51 2.89
N GLY A 149 -0.25 1.67 4.03
CA GLY A 149 0.34 2.30 5.20
C GLY A 149 0.01 1.54 6.47
N GLY A 150 0.49 2.08 7.59
CA GLY A 150 0.39 1.43 8.88
C GLY A 150 1.61 0.58 9.18
N THR A 151 1.45 -0.34 10.09
CA THR A 151 2.55 -1.02 10.75
C THR A 151 2.99 -2.31 10.07
N GLY A 152 2.26 -2.75 9.05
CA GLY A 152 2.62 -3.93 8.26
C GLY A 152 2.56 -5.27 8.97
N THR A 153 2.41 -5.31 10.29
CA THR A 153 2.23 -6.56 11.04
C THR A 153 1.08 -6.45 12.05
N PRO A 154 0.37 -7.56 12.32
CA PRO A 154 -0.72 -7.59 13.30
C PRO A 154 -0.28 -7.18 14.72
N GLU A 155 0.99 -7.46 15.08
CA GLU A 155 1.55 -7.06 16.38
C GLU A 155 1.77 -5.54 16.49
N GLN A 156 1.80 -4.86 15.36
CA GLN A 156 1.95 -3.42 15.25
C GLN A 156 0.64 -2.73 14.92
N ALA A 157 -0.47 -3.46 14.77
CA ALA A 157 -1.81 -2.90 14.60
C ALA A 157 -2.13 -2.04 15.82
N VAL A 158 -2.21 -0.72 15.62
CA VAL A 158 -1.84 0.23 16.66
C VAL A 158 -3.04 0.69 17.44
N ASN A 159 -4.14 1.00 16.78
CA ASN A 159 -5.34 1.47 17.42
C ASN A 159 -6.53 0.63 16.97
N GLY A 160 -7.43 0.31 17.90
CA GLY A 160 -8.61 -0.49 17.61
C GLY A 160 -9.56 0.09 16.55
N ASN A 161 -9.31 1.31 16.09
CA ASN A 161 -10.06 2.01 15.04
C ASN A 161 -9.25 2.30 13.78
N VAL A 162 -8.08 1.68 13.59
CA VAL A 162 -7.28 1.77 12.37
C VAL A 162 -7.14 0.38 11.75
N THR A 163 -7.52 0.24 10.48
CA THR A 163 -7.28 -0.96 9.67
C THR A 163 -6.28 -0.66 8.57
N SER A 164 -5.20 -1.42 8.49
CA SER A 164 -4.22 -1.35 7.42
C SER A 164 -4.63 -2.25 6.26
N LEU A 165 -4.70 -1.69 5.05
CA LEU A 165 -5.01 -2.40 3.82
C LEU A 165 -3.71 -2.55 3.02
N LEU A 166 -3.20 -3.76 2.89
CA LEU A 166 -1.88 -4.03 2.32
C LEU A 166 -1.96 -4.97 1.11
N PRO A 167 -2.12 -4.44 -0.12
CA PRO A 167 -1.85 -5.22 -1.31
C PRO A 167 -0.41 -5.74 -1.28
N ASP A 168 -0.24 -7.04 -1.55
CA ASP A 168 1.07 -7.68 -1.55
C ASP A 168 1.94 -7.15 -2.69
N ALA A 169 2.86 -6.26 -2.35
CA ALA A 169 3.72 -5.58 -3.31
C ALA A 169 4.58 -6.55 -4.14
N GLN A 170 5.04 -7.65 -3.54
CA GLN A 170 5.82 -8.65 -4.26
C GLN A 170 4.95 -9.37 -5.30
N GLN A 171 3.71 -9.75 -4.96
CA GLN A 171 2.79 -10.37 -5.91
C GLN A 171 2.36 -9.39 -7.03
N VAL A 172 2.20 -8.09 -6.74
CA VAL A 172 2.02 -7.06 -7.77
C VAL A 172 3.18 -7.11 -8.78
N GLY A 173 4.41 -7.15 -8.27
CA GLY A 173 5.60 -7.28 -9.09
C GLY A 173 5.63 -8.60 -9.88
N TRP A 174 5.24 -9.73 -9.29
CA TRP A 174 5.22 -11.02 -9.98
C TRP A 174 4.30 -11.04 -11.19
N ILE A 175 3.10 -10.45 -11.08
CA ILE A 175 2.13 -10.35 -12.18
C ILE A 175 2.78 -9.65 -13.38
N ALA A 176 3.38 -8.49 -13.18
CA ALA A 176 4.02 -7.74 -14.23
C ALA A 176 5.30 -8.41 -14.74
N GLY A 177 6.14 -8.91 -13.81
CA GLY A 177 7.42 -9.54 -14.12
C GLY A 177 7.30 -10.81 -14.96
N ALA A 178 6.29 -11.62 -14.69
CA ALA A 178 6.06 -12.84 -15.49
C ALA A 178 5.79 -12.50 -16.96
N LEU A 179 4.95 -11.50 -17.24
CA LEU A 179 4.69 -11.06 -18.62
C LEU A 179 5.94 -10.42 -19.24
N ALA A 180 6.66 -9.58 -18.48
CA ALA A 180 7.87 -8.94 -18.96
C ALA A 180 8.95 -9.96 -19.35
N GLY A 181 9.15 -11.01 -18.54
CA GLY A 181 10.09 -12.09 -18.82
C GLY A 181 9.76 -12.87 -20.10
N LEU A 182 8.46 -13.08 -20.38
CA LEU A 182 8.01 -13.71 -21.63
C LEU A 182 8.18 -12.80 -22.84
N MET A 183 7.84 -11.51 -22.69
CA MET A 183 7.75 -10.56 -23.81
C MET A 183 9.09 -9.96 -24.21
N THR A 184 10.04 -9.77 -23.28
CA THR A 184 11.32 -9.13 -23.64
C THR A 184 12.06 -9.90 -24.74
N GLU A 185 12.48 -9.18 -25.77
CA GLU A 185 13.37 -9.67 -26.83
C GLU A 185 14.85 -9.31 -26.55
N SER A 186 15.08 -8.17 -25.89
CA SER A 186 16.44 -7.70 -25.56
C SER A 186 17.05 -8.43 -24.35
N GLY A 187 16.20 -9.00 -23.48
CA GLY A 187 16.59 -9.52 -22.17
C GLY A 187 16.80 -8.42 -21.11
N THR A 188 16.49 -7.17 -21.43
CA THR A 188 16.63 -6.03 -20.52
C THR A 188 15.27 -5.39 -20.29
N ILE A 189 14.85 -5.30 -19.03
CA ILE A 189 13.58 -4.70 -18.62
C ILE A 189 13.82 -3.54 -17.65
N ALA A 190 12.84 -2.67 -17.48
CA ALA A 190 12.99 -1.45 -16.70
C ALA A 190 11.86 -1.26 -15.67
N PHE A 191 12.20 -0.58 -14.59
CA PHE A 191 11.25 -0.17 -13.55
C PHE A 191 11.49 1.29 -13.16
N ILE A 192 10.41 2.07 -13.08
CA ILE A 192 10.46 3.48 -12.64
C ILE A 192 9.66 3.60 -11.34
N GLY A 193 10.30 4.14 -10.29
CA GLY A 193 9.66 4.42 -9.00
C GLY A 193 9.37 5.91 -8.83
N GLY A 194 8.27 6.23 -8.15
CA GLY A 194 7.97 7.59 -7.71
C GLY A 194 8.86 7.97 -6.53
N MET A 195 8.70 7.27 -5.42
CA MET A 195 9.48 7.44 -4.19
C MET A 195 10.04 6.09 -3.73
N GLU A 196 11.12 6.13 -2.94
CA GLU A 196 11.68 4.92 -2.31
C GLU A 196 10.83 4.54 -1.09
N LEU A 197 9.72 3.82 -1.36
CA LEU A 197 8.83 3.27 -0.36
C LEU A 197 8.97 1.73 -0.32
N ASP A 198 8.70 1.12 0.81
CA ASP A 198 8.75 -0.35 0.96
C ASP A 198 7.87 -1.06 -0.08
N THR A 199 6.71 -0.49 -0.39
CA THR A 199 5.80 -1.00 -1.43
C THR A 199 6.41 -0.90 -2.83
N THR A 200 7.05 0.22 -3.17
CA THR A 200 7.72 0.41 -4.46
C THR A 200 8.91 -0.54 -4.61
N VAL A 201 9.72 -0.68 -3.54
CA VAL A 201 10.84 -1.64 -3.50
C VAL A 201 10.33 -3.08 -3.62
N GLY A 202 9.25 -3.42 -2.93
CA GLY A 202 8.62 -4.75 -3.00
C GLY A 202 8.14 -5.09 -4.41
N LYS A 203 7.49 -4.15 -5.10
CA LYS A 203 7.06 -4.30 -6.50
C LYS A 203 8.25 -4.50 -7.46
N TYR A 204 9.30 -3.68 -7.31
CA TYR A 204 10.53 -3.84 -8.10
C TYR A 204 11.18 -5.21 -7.91
N ASN A 205 11.31 -5.66 -6.66
CA ASN A 205 11.89 -6.96 -6.35
C ASN A 205 11.06 -8.10 -6.97
N GLY A 206 9.74 -8.07 -6.77
CA GLY A 206 8.84 -9.06 -7.36
C GLY A 206 8.89 -9.07 -8.89
N TYR A 207 8.91 -7.89 -9.52
CA TYR A 207 9.04 -7.73 -10.97
C TYR A 207 10.32 -8.35 -11.51
N SER A 208 11.44 -8.02 -10.89
CA SER A 208 12.76 -8.51 -11.29
C SER A 208 12.89 -10.02 -11.10
N GLU A 209 12.42 -10.53 -9.96
CA GLU A 209 12.49 -11.94 -9.59
C GLU A 209 11.64 -12.82 -10.53
N ALA A 210 10.39 -12.42 -10.77
CA ALA A 210 9.50 -13.16 -11.66
C ALA A 210 9.96 -13.11 -13.11
N ALA A 211 10.44 -11.96 -13.60
CA ALA A 211 10.93 -11.85 -14.96
C ALA A 211 12.19 -12.70 -15.20
N ALA A 212 13.12 -12.73 -14.24
CA ALA A 212 14.30 -13.59 -14.32
C ALA A 212 13.92 -15.07 -14.30
N TYR A 213 13.03 -15.48 -13.38
CA TYR A 213 12.56 -16.86 -13.27
C TYR A 213 11.86 -17.34 -14.54
N VAL A 214 10.87 -16.58 -15.01
CA VAL A 214 10.10 -16.94 -16.21
C VAL A 214 10.96 -16.90 -17.47
N GLY A 215 11.88 -15.92 -17.57
CA GLY A 215 12.86 -15.85 -18.64
C GLY A 215 13.73 -17.10 -18.70
N GLU A 216 14.25 -17.56 -17.55
CA GLU A 216 15.05 -18.79 -17.49
C GLU A 216 14.27 -20.01 -17.96
N GLN A 217 12.99 -20.16 -17.55
CA GLN A 217 12.12 -21.23 -18.01
C GLN A 217 11.89 -21.18 -19.54
N ALA A 218 11.88 -19.97 -20.11
CA ALA A 218 11.78 -19.74 -21.56
C ALA A 218 13.14 -19.81 -22.29
N GLY A 219 14.23 -20.15 -21.59
CA GLY A 219 15.58 -20.24 -22.17
C GLY A 219 16.21 -18.87 -22.48
N LYS A 220 15.76 -17.80 -21.84
CA LYS A 220 16.26 -16.43 -21.97
C LYS A 220 17.00 -16.02 -20.68
N THR A 221 17.97 -15.12 -20.81
CA THR A 221 18.51 -14.41 -19.66
C THR A 221 17.82 -13.04 -19.60
N VAL A 222 17.12 -12.76 -18.52
CA VAL A 222 16.42 -11.49 -18.30
C VAL A 222 17.05 -10.78 -17.11
N SER A 223 17.32 -9.49 -17.28
CA SER A 223 17.84 -8.60 -16.24
C SER A 223 17.02 -7.31 -16.17
N THR A 224 16.74 -6.86 -14.95
CA THR A 224 16.10 -5.57 -14.71
C THR A 224 17.18 -4.51 -14.51
N LEU A 225 17.03 -3.34 -15.13
CA LEU A 225 17.87 -2.19 -14.84
C LEU A 225 17.66 -1.75 -13.39
N ASP A 226 18.70 -1.12 -12.81
CA ASP A 226 18.56 -0.53 -11.48
C ASP A 226 17.36 0.43 -11.44
N ILE A 227 16.56 0.35 -10.37
CA ILE A 227 15.41 1.23 -10.17
C ILE A 227 15.87 2.70 -10.13
N VAL A 228 15.10 3.56 -10.78
CA VAL A 228 15.25 5.02 -10.66
C VAL A 228 14.04 5.63 -9.99
N TYR A 229 14.27 6.62 -9.15
CA TYR A 229 13.19 7.31 -8.42
C TYR A 229 13.06 8.75 -8.91
N SER A 230 11.83 9.18 -9.22
CA SER A 230 11.54 10.56 -9.59
C SER A 230 11.59 11.52 -8.39
N GLY A 231 11.40 10.99 -7.18
CA GLY A 231 11.28 11.75 -5.96
C GLY A 231 9.87 12.33 -5.69
N ASP A 232 8.92 12.07 -6.60
CA ASP A 232 7.50 12.42 -6.48
C ASP A 232 6.66 11.57 -7.46
N PHE A 233 5.33 11.73 -7.43
CA PHE A 233 4.39 10.99 -8.28
C PHE A 233 3.77 11.84 -9.42
N SER A 234 4.16 13.11 -9.56
CA SER A 234 3.54 14.10 -10.45
C SER A 234 4.40 14.57 -11.62
N ALA A 235 5.73 14.36 -11.55
CA ALA A 235 6.70 14.87 -12.52
C ALA A 235 6.77 14.03 -13.80
N SER A 236 5.77 14.13 -14.67
CA SER A 236 5.73 13.36 -15.93
C SER A 236 6.92 13.61 -16.86
N ASP A 237 7.54 14.78 -16.82
CA ASP A 237 8.75 15.11 -17.56
C ASP A 237 9.94 14.23 -17.16
N LYS A 238 10.08 13.86 -15.89
CA LYS A 238 11.07 12.89 -15.43
C LYS A 238 10.81 11.50 -15.98
N GLY A 239 9.55 11.10 -16.09
CA GLY A 239 9.18 9.84 -16.73
C GLY A 239 9.67 9.75 -18.18
N ILE A 240 9.52 10.82 -18.94
CA ILE A 240 10.04 10.93 -20.30
C ILE A 240 11.58 10.78 -20.32
N GLU A 241 12.27 11.47 -19.42
CA GLU A 241 13.74 11.45 -19.34
C GLU A 241 14.23 10.03 -18.97
N PHE A 242 13.67 9.43 -17.92
CA PHE A 242 14.06 8.11 -17.44
C PHE A 242 13.79 7.01 -18.47
N ALA A 243 12.61 7.01 -19.08
CA ALA A 243 12.28 6.01 -20.09
C ALA A 243 13.23 6.11 -21.30
N LYS A 244 13.55 7.32 -21.80
CA LYS A 244 14.54 7.50 -22.88
C LYS A 244 15.91 6.94 -22.50
N ALA A 245 16.38 7.23 -21.29
CA ALA A 245 17.68 6.72 -20.82
C ALA A 245 17.70 5.19 -20.66
N MET A 246 16.58 4.58 -20.24
CA MET A 246 16.44 3.13 -20.11
C MET A 246 16.30 2.42 -21.46
N ILE A 247 15.58 3.03 -22.42
CA ILE A 247 15.50 2.56 -23.82
C ILE A 247 16.90 2.57 -24.45
N ASP A 248 17.69 3.62 -24.22
CA ASP A 248 19.08 3.70 -24.71
C ASP A 248 19.98 2.61 -24.10
N GLN A 249 19.62 2.08 -22.91
CA GLN A 249 20.28 0.94 -22.27
C GLN A 249 19.74 -0.41 -22.74
N GLY A 250 18.76 -0.41 -23.64
CA GLY A 250 18.21 -1.61 -24.26
C GLY A 250 16.95 -2.15 -23.60
N ALA A 251 16.32 -1.44 -22.67
CA ALA A 251 15.07 -1.87 -22.07
C ALA A 251 13.95 -1.86 -23.12
N ASP A 252 13.18 -2.98 -23.18
CA ASP A 252 12.06 -3.16 -24.12
C ASP A 252 10.74 -3.50 -23.43
N VAL A 253 10.74 -3.75 -22.11
CA VAL A 253 9.51 -3.88 -21.32
C VAL A 253 9.65 -3.07 -20.05
N PHE A 254 8.64 -2.25 -19.77
CA PHE A 254 8.56 -1.34 -18.64
C PHE A 254 7.45 -1.73 -17.68
N PHE A 255 7.67 -1.45 -16.43
CA PHE A 255 6.69 -1.40 -15.35
C PHE A 255 7.07 -0.25 -14.43
N GLY A 256 6.12 0.35 -13.73
CA GLY A 256 6.40 1.47 -12.85
C GLY A 256 5.45 1.55 -11.65
N ASP A 257 5.87 2.30 -10.64
CA ASP A 257 5.10 2.66 -9.46
C ASP A 257 5.25 4.16 -9.20
N ALA A 258 4.78 4.97 -10.17
CA ALA A 258 5.10 6.39 -10.20
C ALA A 258 3.98 7.31 -10.74
N SER A 259 2.75 6.81 -10.94
CA SER A 259 1.55 7.60 -11.32
C SER A 259 1.74 8.44 -12.60
N ALA A 260 1.75 9.79 -12.50
CA ALA A 260 1.92 10.67 -13.67
C ALA A 260 3.32 10.53 -14.32
N VAL A 261 4.32 10.09 -13.58
CA VAL A 261 5.66 9.78 -14.13
C VAL A 261 5.58 8.61 -15.11
N ASP A 262 4.77 7.57 -14.79
CA ASP A 262 4.55 6.43 -15.69
C ASP A 262 3.85 6.87 -16.98
N SER A 263 2.95 7.85 -16.89
CA SER A 263 2.32 8.45 -18.08
C SER A 263 3.35 9.15 -18.98
N GLY A 264 4.34 9.82 -18.37
CA GLY A 264 5.47 10.39 -19.11
C GLY A 264 6.37 9.32 -19.75
N ALA A 265 6.61 8.21 -19.03
CA ALA A 265 7.38 7.09 -19.57
C ALA A 265 6.69 6.49 -20.82
N ARG A 266 5.38 6.29 -20.77
CA ARG A 266 4.56 5.81 -21.92
C ARG A 266 4.68 6.75 -23.12
N GLN A 267 4.69 8.07 -22.91
CA GLN A 267 4.93 9.02 -24.01
C GLN A 267 6.28 8.79 -24.68
N ALA A 268 7.36 8.59 -23.91
CA ALA A 268 8.68 8.32 -24.48
C ALA A 268 8.75 6.97 -25.22
N ILE A 269 8.08 5.95 -24.70
CA ILE A 269 7.94 4.64 -25.35
C ILE A 269 7.22 4.79 -26.70
N ASP A 270 6.11 5.53 -26.75
CA ASP A 270 5.37 5.77 -28.00
C ASP A 270 6.22 6.53 -29.01
N GLU A 271 6.97 7.56 -28.59
CA GLU A 271 7.90 8.28 -29.46
C GLU A 271 8.95 7.34 -30.05
N ALA A 272 9.52 6.43 -29.25
CA ALA A 272 10.52 5.47 -29.70
C ALA A 272 9.92 4.42 -30.65
N ASN A 273 8.73 3.90 -30.34
CA ASN A 273 8.00 2.96 -31.20
C ASN A 273 7.64 3.62 -32.55
N ALA A 274 7.14 4.85 -32.54
CA ALA A 274 6.83 5.59 -33.75
C ALA A 274 8.09 5.84 -34.62
N ALA A 275 9.21 6.17 -33.99
CA ALA A 275 10.49 6.36 -34.69
C ALA A 275 11.02 5.06 -35.33
N SER A 276 10.77 3.91 -34.71
CA SER A 276 11.16 2.60 -35.23
C SER A 276 10.21 2.07 -36.31
N GLY A 277 9.02 2.63 -36.43
CA GLY A 277 7.95 2.19 -37.31
C GLY A 277 7.25 0.91 -36.88
N SER A 278 7.43 0.47 -35.62
CA SER A 278 6.78 -0.72 -35.06
C SER A 278 6.69 -0.62 -33.53
N VAL A 279 5.66 -1.22 -32.94
CA VAL A 279 5.55 -1.36 -31.49
C VAL A 279 6.42 -2.52 -31.05
N LYS A 280 7.52 -2.23 -30.33
CA LYS A 280 8.50 -3.20 -29.83
C LYS A 280 8.94 -2.92 -28.40
N ILE A 281 8.55 -1.77 -27.86
CA ILE A 281 8.78 -1.40 -26.47
C ILE A 281 7.41 -1.32 -25.82
N TYR A 282 7.27 -2.01 -24.71
CA TYR A 282 5.98 -2.24 -24.06
C TYR A 282 5.95 -1.68 -22.65
N ASP A 283 4.76 -1.38 -22.18
CA ASP A 283 4.47 -1.03 -20.80
C ASP A 283 3.45 -2.00 -20.21
N ILE A 284 3.64 -2.33 -18.94
CA ILE A 284 2.66 -3.03 -18.11
C ILE A 284 2.18 -2.03 -17.08
N ALA A 285 0.89 -1.71 -17.11
CA ALA A 285 0.33 -0.65 -16.28
C ALA A 285 -0.11 -1.15 -14.89
N GLN A 286 -0.41 -0.22 -13.99
CA GLN A 286 -1.04 -0.45 -12.69
C GLN A 286 -1.70 0.85 -12.18
N PRO A 287 -2.52 0.84 -11.12
CA PRO A 287 -3.12 -0.32 -10.43
C PRO A 287 -4.49 -0.70 -11.02
N SER A 288 -4.91 -0.02 -12.09
CA SER A 288 -6.18 -0.27 -12.80
C SER A 288 -5.90 -0.85 -14.19
N ASP A 289 -6.90 -1.47 -14.80
CA ASP A 289 -6.77 -1.91 -16.19
C ASP A 289 -6.81 -0.70 -17.12
N LEU A 290 -5.65 -0.37 -17.69
CA LEU A 290 -5.45 0.75 -18.61
C LEU A 290 -5.31 0.31 -20.05
N LEU A 291 -5.61 -0.96 -20.38
CA LEU A 291 -5.53 -1.46 -21.76
C LEU A 291 -6.39 -0.60 -22.70
N GLY A 292 -5.81 -0.20 -23.82
CA GLY A 292 -6.47 0.66 -24.81
C GLY A 292 -6.35 2.16 -24.54
N GLN A 293 -5.81 2.59 -23.40
CA GLN A 293 -5.52 4.02 -23.15
C GLN A 293 -4.23 4.48 -23.84
N ASN A 294 -3.31 3.57 -24.09
CA ASN A 294 -2.07 3.82 -24.80
C ASN A 294 -1.66 2.57 -25.59
N GLU A 295 -1.05 2.76 -26.78
CA GLU A 295 -0.71 1.66 -27.67
C GLU A 295 0.41 0.75 -27.12
N CYS A 296 1.29 1.26 -26.28
CA CYS A 296 2.37 0.46 -25.69
C CYS A 296 1.92 -0.42 -24.51
N ILE A 297 0.74 -0.20 -23.93
CA ILE A 297 0.24 -1.00 -22.81
C ILE A 297 -0.20 -2.37 -23.30
N ILE A 298 0.48 -3.42 -22.81
CA ILE A 298 0.20 -4.80 -23.22
C ILE A 298 -0.63 -5.57 -22.18
N CYS A 299 -0.66 -5.12 -20.95
CA CYS A 299 -1.46 -5.64 -19.85
C CYS A 299 -1.43 -4.62 -18.70
N SER A 300 -2.24 -4.87 -17.68
CA SER A 300 -2.16 -4.15 -16.42
C SER A 300 -2.13 -5.13 -15.25
N GLN A 301 -1.37 -4.81 -14.22
CA GLN A 301 -1.59 -5.38 -12.90
C GLN A 301 -2.77 -4.63 -12.26
N VAL A 302 -3.77 -5.35 -11.78
CA VAL A 302 -4.98 -4.75 -11.22
C VAL A 302 -5.05 -5.03 -9.73
N THR A 303 -5.31 -3.97 -8.95
CA THR A 303 -5.58 -4.06 -7.51
C THR A 303 -7.02 -3.62 -7.26
N ASP A 304 -7.84 -4.53 -6.76
CA ASP A 304 -9.23 -4.23 -6.38
C ASP A 304 -9.28 -3.51 -5.03
N ASN A 305 -8.96 -2.22 -5.06
CA ASN A 305 -9.04 -1.36 -3.88
C ASN A 305 -10.50 -1.14 -3.42
N ALA A 306 -11.49 -1.31 -4.30
CA ALA A 306 -12.90 -1.17 -3.93
C ALA A 306 -13.33 -2.30 -2.98
N SER A 307 -12.93 -3.53 -3.24
CA SER A 307 -13.15 -4.64 -2.31
C SER A 307 -12.49 -4.40 -0.96
N LEU A 308 -11.25 -3.87 -0.92
CA LEU A 308 -10.56 -3.59 0.34
C LEU A 308 -11.27 -2.52 1.17
N VAL A 309 -11.62 -1.38 0.57
CA VAL A 309 -12.30 -0.31 1.31
C VAL A 309 -13.75 -0.69 1.64
N GLY A 310 -14.38 -1.51 0.80
CA GLY A 310 -15.71 -2.07 1.02
C GLY A 310 -15.76 -2.96 2.26
N LEU A 311 -14.75 -3.80 2.50
CA LEU A 311 -14.63 -4.58 3.74
C LEU A 311 -14.59 -3.68 4.99
N CYS A 312 -13.93 -2.52 4.90
CA CYS A 312 -13.94 -1.55 5.99
C CYS A 312 -15.33 -0.95 6.22
N MET A 313 -16.07 -0.60 5.15
CA MET A 313 -17.44 -0.10 5.25
C MET A 313 -18.36 -1.13 5.88
N GLU A 314 -18.29 -2.38 5.43
CA GLU A 314 -19.06 -3.49 6.00
C GLU A 314 -18.75 -3.71 7.48
N ALA A 315 -17.48 -3.66 7.87
CA ALA A 315 -17.05 -3.80 9.25
C ALA A 315 -17.57 -2.66 10.14
N VAL A 316 -17.61 -1.42 9.63
CA VAL A 316 -18.19 -0.27 10.35
C VAL A 316 -19.70 -0.46 10.54
N GLU A 317 -20.44 -0.88 9.51
CA GLU A 317 -21.90 -1.14 9.63
C GLU A 317 -22.21 -2.24 10.64
N ASN A 318 -21.37 -3.27 10.69
CA ASN A 318 -21.56 -4.42 11.58
C ASN A 318 -20.99 -4.19 12.99
N GLY A 319 -20.36 -3.02 13.27
CA GLY A 319 -19.71 -2.73 14.55
C GLY A 319 -18.51 -3.63 14.85
N THR A 320 -17.86 -4.19 13.82
CA THR A 320 -16.73 -5.12 13.93
C THR A 320 -15.42 -4.51 13.45
N PHE A 321 -15.43 -3.23 13.05
CA PHE A 321 -14.24 -2.55 12.56
C PHE A 321 -13.16 -2.44 13.64
N GLY A 322 -11.94 -2.77 13.30
CA GLY A 322 -10.83 -2.37 14.14
C GLY A 322 -9.56 -3.20 14.12
N GLY A 323 -8.44 -2.49 14.21
CA GLY A 323 -7.16 -3.01 14.66
C GLY A 323 -6.54 -4.14 13.87
N GLU A 324 -6.91 -4.35 12.60
CA GLU A 324 -6.44 -5.47 11.80
C GLU A 324 -5.58 -5.04 10.61
N VAL A 325 -4.89 -5.99 10.02
CA VAL A 325 -4.20 -5.86 8.74
C VAL A 325 -4.88 -6.76 7.73
N ILE A 326 -5.44 -6.17 6.67
CA ILE A 326 -6.06 -6.89 5.56
C ILE A 326 -5.08 -6.94 4.40
N TYR A 327 -4.61 -8.14 4.06
CA TYR A 327 -3.72 -8.34 2.91
C TYR A 327 -4.53 -8.54 1.63
N GLY A 328 -4.20 -7.76 0.59
CA GLY A 328 -4.68 -8.00 -0.77
C GLY A 328 -3.73 -8.91 -1.53
N THR A 329 -4.20 -10.05 -2.02
CA THR A 329 -3.37 -11.06 -2.69
C THR A 329 -4.06 -11.61 -3.94
N LEU A 330 -3.31 -12.34 -4.77
CA LEU A 330 -3.88 -13.15 -5.85
C LEU A 330 -4.84 -14.24 -5.32
N GLN A 331 -4.52 -14.82 -4.15
CA GLN A 331 -5.29 -15.91 -3.56
C GLN A 331 -6.68 -15.47 -3.10
N ASN A 332 -6.83 -14.22 -2.66
CA ASN A 332 -8.13 -13.67 -2.24
C ASN A 332 -8.82 -12.82 -3.32
N GLY A 333 -8.20 -12.71 -4.51
CA GLY A 333 -8.78 -12.02 -5.66
C GLY A 333 -8.65 -10.50 -5.68
N VAL A 334 -8.00 -9.91 -4.67
CA VAL A 334 -7.72 -8.45 -4.63
C VAL A 334 -6.70 -8.07 -5.70
N LEU A 335 -5.72 -8.95 -5.95
CA LEU A 335 -4.77 -8.77 -7.05
C LEU A 335 -5.15 -9.65 -8.23
N SER A 336 -5.01 -9.12 -9.43
CA SER A 336 -5.25 -9.85 -10.67
C SER A 336 -4.44 -9.29 -11.84
N ALA A 337 -4.37 -10.06 -12.92
CA ALA A 337 -3.95 -9.56 -14.22
C ALA A 337 -5.17 -8.98 -14.94
N GLY A 338 -5.00 -7.82 -15.56
CA GLY A 338 -5.97 -7.21 -16.47
C GLY A 338 -6.02 -7.91 -17.81
N ALA A 339 -6.77 -7.34 -18.74
CA ALA A 339 -6.86 -7.86 -20.10
C ALA A 339 -5.51 -7.79 -20.83
N LEU A 340 -5.25 -8.79 -21.71
CA LEU A 340 -4.06 -8.83 -22.54
C LEU A 340 -4.31 -8.16 -23.89
N SER A 341 -3.34 -7.38 -24.35
CA SER A 341 -3.34 -6.78 -25.69
C SER A 341 -3.17 -7.85 -26.79
N ASP A 342 -3.70 -7.58 -27.97
CA ASP A 342 -3.44 -8.37 -29.19
C ASP A 342 -1.94 -8.33 -29.61
N LEU A 343 -1.15 -7.43 -29.05
CA LEU A 343 0.32 -7.39 -29.22
C LEU A 343 1.02 -8.54 -28.50
N VAL A 344 0.39 -9.17 -27.54
CA VAL A 344 0.92 -10.35 -26.85
C VAL A 344 0.57 -11.59 -27.67
N PRO A 345 1.56 -12.34 -28.22
CA PRO A 345 1.29 -13.54 -28.99
C PRO A 345 0.47 -14.57 -28.22
N ALA A 346 -0.45 -15.27 -28.88
CA ALA A 346 -1.35 -16.22 -28.24
C ALA A 346 -0.64 -17.28 -27.40
N GLU A 347 0.54 -17.75 -27.84
CA GLU A 347 1.36 -18.71 -27.09
C GLU A 347 1.90 -18.09 -25.79
N ILE A 348 2.28 -16.80 -25.81
CA ILE A 348 2.73 -16.07 -24.63
C ILE A 348 1.54 -15.82 -23.69
N GLN A 349 0.35 -15.47 -24.22
CA GLN A 349 -0.85 -15.33 -23.40
C GLN A 349 -1.16 -16.61 -22.62
N GLU A 350 -1.11 -17.78 -23.27
CA GLU A 350 -1.35 -19.08 -22.63
C GLU A 350 -0.32 -19.36 -21.52
N GLN A 351 0.97 -19.13 -21.79
CA GLN A 351 2.04 -19.32 -20.81
C GLN A 351 1.88 -18.35 -19.62
N TYR A 352 1.60 -17.08 -19.88
CA TYR A 352 1.39 -16.07 -18.86
C TYR A 352 0.22 -16.41 -17.93
N LEU A 353 -0.92 -16.79 -18.49
CA LEU A 353 -2.09 -17.18 -17.70
C LEU A 353 -1.81 -18.43 -16.85
N ALA A 354 -0.99 -19.36 -17.33
CA ALA A 354 -0.56 -20.51 -16.54
C ALA A 354 0.32 -20.08 -15.33
N TYR A 355 1.17 -19.05 -15.48
CA TYR A 355 1.91 -18.50 -14.35
C TYR A 355 0.99 -17.76 -13.36
N ILE A 356 0.02 -16.99 -13.83
CA ILE A 356 -0.98 -16.37 -12.97
C ILE A 356 -1.75 -17.43 -12.15
N ASP A 357 -2.11 -18.54 -12.77
CA ASP A 357 -2.75 -19.67 -12.08
C ASP A 357 -1.84 -20.27 -10.99
N GLN A 358 -0.55 -20.49 -11.28
CA GLN A 358 0.43 -20.93 -10.28
C GLN A 358 0.57 -19.94 -9.11
N MET A 359 0.61 -18.63 -9.40
CA MET A 359 0.65 -17.58 -8.37
C MET A 359 -0.61 -17.64 -7.50
N THR A 360 -1.79 -17.76 -8.10
CA THR A 360 -3.07 -17.87 -7.40
C THR A 360 -3.14 -19.12 -6.52
N GLN A 361 -2.52 -20.22 -6.95
CA GLN A 361 -2.44 -21.46 -6.19
C GLN A 361 -1.30 -21.47 -5.16
N GLY A 362 -0.45 -20.45 -5.12
CA GLY A 362 0.72 -20.37 -4.24
C GLY A 362 1.83 -21.36 -4.61
N THR A 363 1.93 -21.79 -5.86
CA THR A 363 2.93 -22.74 -6.37
C THR A 363 3.98 -22.11 -7.29
N PHE A 364 3.89 -20.81 -7.53
CA PHE A 364 4.85 -20.07 -8.35
C PHE A 364 6.23 -20.04 -7.70
N MET A 365 7.28 -20.33 -8.46
CA MET A 365 8.69 -20.38 -8.02
C MET A 365 8.99 -21.40 -6.89
N GLN A 366 8.20 -22.49 -6.80
CA GLN A 366 8.44 -23.58 -5.85
C GLN A 366 9.22 -24.73 -6.47
#